data_fbb306694077de61fbf8a11bb30b9ab7
#
_entry.id   fbb306694077de61fbf8a11bb30b9ab7
#
_cell.length_a   1.000
_cell.length_b   1.000
_cell.length_c   1.000
_cell.angle_alpha   90.00
_cell.angle_beta   90.00
_cell.angle_gamma   90.00
#
_symmetry.space_group_name_H-M   'P 1'
#
loop_
_entity.id
_entity.type
_entity.pdbx_description
1 polymer ?
#
loop_
_entity_poly.entity_id
_entity_poly.type
_entity_poly.pdbx_seq_one_letter_code
_entity_poly.pdbx_strand_id
1 'polypeptide(L)'
;IFGKITAAKREAHASLEKSYAYRQAVQTQLVASGASTYYTLLMLDEQIIITEQTLQSWERTVSTLRSLMRAGKANDAAVLQAEANRATLEASLLSMRKSLKETENAMCLLLAQIPGSVERGKLAGQTFPDSVSIGIPVQLLANRPDVREAEMSLAKAFYATNVARAAFYPSVNLSGSA
;
A
#
# COMPACT_ATOMS: atom_id res chain seq x y z
N ILE A 1 -11.80 42.92 21.31
CA ILE A 1 -12.68 43.82 20.56
C ILE A 1 -12.56 43.41 19.08
N PHE A 2 -11.58 43.55 18.34
CA PHE A 2 -11.44 43.34 16.88
C PHE A 2 -11.50 41.88 16.37
N GLY A 3 -12.12 40.97 17.11
CA GLY A 3 -12.35 39.59 16.65
C GLY A 3 -11.11 38.67 16.64
N LYS A 4 -9.95 39.12 17.12
CA LYS A 4 -8.70 38.33 17.13
C LYS A 4 -8.85 36.98 17.87
N ILE A 5 -9.44 37.02 19.09
CA ILE A 5 -9.62 35.82 19.91
C ILE A 5 -10.63 34.87 19.26
N THR A 6 -11.72 35.41 18.68
CA THR A 6 -12.74 34.62 18.00
C THR A 6 -12.15 33.95 16.72
N ALA A 7 -11.34 34.71 15.96
CA ALA A 7 -10.66 34.15 14.77
C ALA A 7 -9.65 33.09 15.17
N ALA A 8 -8.85 33.30 16.21
CA ALA A 8 -7.91 32.31 16.73
C ALA A 8 -8.61 31.04 17.24
N LYS A 9 -9.76 31.19 17.94
CA LYS A 9 -10.58 30.04 18.35
C LYS A 9 -11.09 29.23 17.15
N ARG A 10 -11.57 29.93 16.11
CA ARG A 10 -12.04 29.27 14.86
C ARG A 10 -10.90 28.58 14.10
N GLU A 11 -9.71 29.21 14.06
CA GLU A 11 -8.49 28.61 13.49
C GLU A 11 -8.13 27.31 14.24
N ALA A 12 -8.11 27.33 15.57
CA ALA A 12 -7.84 26.16 16.38
C ALA A 12 -8.88 25.06 16.17
N HIS A 13 -10.18 25.42 16.05
CA HIS A 13 -11.25 24.47 15.75
C HIS A 13 -11.08 23.85 14.36
N ALA A 14 -10.77 24.65 13.34
CA ALA A 14 -10.47 24.12 11.99
C ALA A 14 -9.26 23.18 12.00
N SER A 15 -8.24 23.49 12.81
CA SER A 15 -7.07 22.62 13.00
C SER A 15 -7.42 21.29 13.67
N LEU A 16 -8.35 21.28 14.62
CA LEU A 16 -8.85 20.06 15.25
C LEU A 16 -9.66 19.20 14.27
N GLU A 17 -10.60 19.80 13.53
CA GLU A 17 -11.38 19.10 12.50
C GLU A 17 -10.50 18.53 11.39
N LYS A 18 -9.46 19.28 10.97
CA LYS A 18 -8.42 18.77 10.07
C LYS A 18 -7.77 17.51 10.62
N SER A 19 -7.42 17.48 11.91
CA SER A 19 -6.80 16.31 12.54
C SER A 19 -7.72 15.07 12.54
N TYR A 20 -9.02 15.27 12.72
CA TYR A 20 -10.00 14.18 12.60
C TYR A 20 -10.10 13.65 11.16
N ALA A 21 -10.15 14.54 10.17
CA ALA A 21 -10.17 14.16 8.77
C ALA A 21 -8.88 13.42 8.38
N TYR A 22 -7.72 13.90 8.81
CA TYR A 22 -6.42 13.26 8.62
C TYR A 22 -6.38 11.84 9.22
N ARG A 23 -6.88 11.66 10.45
CA ARG A 23 -6.99 10.34 11.06
C ARG A 23 -7.80 9.37 10.19
N GLN A 24 -8.94 9.81 9.64
CA GLN A 24 -9.77 8.99 8.76
C GLN A 24 -9.04 8.67 7.43
N ALA A 25 -8.30 9.64 6.88
CA ALA A 25 -7.49 9.44 5.69
C ALA A 25 -6.41 8.37 5.92
N VAL A 26 -5.70 8.43 7.04
CA VAL A 26 -4.70 7.43 7.44
C VAL A 26 -5.33 6.05 7.62
N GLN A 27 -6.50 5.95 8.24
CA GLN A 27 -7.22 4.68 8.38
C GLN A 27 -7.58 4.07 7.01
N THR A 28 -8.09 4.88 6.10
CA THR A 28 -8.42 4.43 4.73
C THR A 28 -7.17 3.96 3.99
N GLN A 29 -6.07 4.72 4.10
CA GLN A 29 -4.79 4.36 3.49
C GLN A 29 -4.23 3.05 4.07
N LEU A 30 -4.36 2.85 5.39
CA LEU A 30 -3.90 1.63 6.05
C LEU A 30 -4.67 0.40 5.55
N VAL A 31 -5.99 0.51 5.43
CA VAL A 31 -6.83 -0.57 4.88
C VAL A 31 -6.47 -0.87 3.44
N ALA A 32 -6.28 0.16 2.60
CA ALA A 32 -5.89 -0.02 1.20
C ALA A 32 -4.51 -0.66 1.07
N SER A 33 -3.53 -0.23 1.87
CA SER A 33 -2.19 -0.81 1.91
C SER A 33 -2.22 -2.27 2.39
N GLY A 34 -3.01 -2.57 3.42
CA GLY A 34 -3.21 -3.93 3.92
C GLY A 34 -3.79 -4.85 2.86
N ALA A 35 -4.86 -4.41 2.17
CA ALA A 35 -5.46 -5.17 1.08
C ALA A 35 -4.48 -5.41 -0.07
N SER A 36 -3.75 -4.37 -0.51
CA SER A 36 -2.74 -4.50 -1.57
C SER A 36 -1.64 -5.47 -1.19
N THR A 37 -1.12 -5.39 0.03
CA THR A 37 -0.08 -6.29 0.54
C THR A 37 -0.59 -7.73 0.62
N TYR A 38 -1.84 -7.93 1.06
CA TYR A 38 -2.47 -9.26 1.13
C TYR A 38 -2.58 -9.92 -0.26
N TYR A 39 -3.07 -9.18 -1.27
CA TYR A 39 -3.16 -9.71 -2.64
C TYR A 39 -1.78 -9.92 -3.28
N THR A 40 -0.78 -9.12 -2.90
CA THR A 40 0.61 -9.36 -3.31
C THR A 40 1.15 -10.67 -2.74
N LEU A 41 0.82 -11.00 -1.48
CA LEU A 41 1.17 -12.30 -0.88
C LEU A 41 0.53 -13.47 -1.64
N LEU A 42 -0.78 -13.38 -1.95
CA LEU A 42 -1.48 -14.42 -2.72
C LEU A 42 -0.87 -14.60 -4.13
N MET A 43 -0.50 -13.50 -4.78
CA MET A 43 0.15 -13.52 -6.09
C MET A 43 1.53 -14.21 -6.00
N LEU A 44 2.34 -13.88 -5.01
CA LEU A 44 3.66 -14.49 -4.82
C LEU A 44 3.58 -15.98 -4.52
N ASP A 45 2.61 -16.41 -3.71
CA ASP A 45 2.37 -17.85 -3.46
C ASP A 45 2.06 -18.61 -4.75
N GLU A 46 1.18 -18.07 -5.58
CA GLU A 46 0.81 -18.70 -6.86
C GLU A 46 1.98 -18.71 -7.84
N GLN A 47 2.75 -17.62 -7.91
CA GLN A 47 3.96 -17.56 -8.74
C GLN A 47 5.01 -18.58 -8.29
N ILE A 48 5.20 -18.80 -7.00
CA ILE A 48 6.12 -19.80 -6.47
C ILE A 48 5.65 -21.20 -6.89
N ILE A 49 4.37 -21.53 -6.74
CA ILE A 49 3.80 -22.83 -7.13
C ILE A 49 4.02 -23.08 -8.62
N ILE A 50 3.71 -22.13 -9.49
CA ILE A 50 3.88 -22.24 -10.93
C ILE A 50 5.36 -22.39 -11.30
N THR A 51 6.24 -21.63 -10.64
CA THR A 51 7.68 -21.70 -10.90
C THR A 51 8.26 -23.05 -10.47
N GLU A 52 7.84 -23.62 -9.34
CA GLU A 52 8.23 -24.95 -8.89
C GLU A 52 7.78 -26.04 -9.87
N GLN A 53 6.54 -25.97 -10.37
CA GLN A 53 6.04 -26.90 -11.40
C GLN A 53 6.83 -26.78 -12.72
N THR A 54 7.15 -25.55 -13.10
CA THR A 54 7.98 -25.26 -14.29
C THR A 54 9.39 -25.81 -14.10
N LEU A 55 9.98 -25.68 -12.93
CA LEU A 55 11.29 -26.21 -12.61
C LEU A 55 11.32 -27.74 -12.75
N GLN A 56 10.31 -28.45 -12.22
CA GLN A 56 10.18 -29.90 -12.42
C GLN A 56 10.10 -30.29 -13.90
N SER A 57 9.42 -29.50 -14.73
CA SER A 57 9.34 -29.72 -16.17
C SER A 57 10.71 -29.56 -16.85
N TRP A 58 11.49 -28.54 -16.44
CA TRP A 58 12.84 -28.34 -16.93
C TRP A 58 13.80 -29.46 -16.49
N GLU A 59 13.68 -29.99 -15.28
CA GLU A 59 14.47 -31.14 -14.81
C GLU A 59 14.21 -32.36 -15.69
N ARG A 60 12.95 -32.65 -16.04
CA ARG A 60 12.60 -33.73 -16.98
C ARG A 60 13.18 -33.45 -18.37
N THR A 61 13.11 -32.21 -18.86
CA THR A 61 13.65 -31.81 -20.17
C THR A 61 15.16 -32.02 -20.22
N VAL A 62 15.92 -31.59 -19.20
CA VAL A 62 17.36 -31.81 -19.09
C VAL A 62 17.68 -33.29 -19.09
N SER A 63 16.97 -34.11 -18.32
CA SER A 63 17.16 -35.55 -18.28
C SER A 63 16.94 -36.20 -19.65
N THR A 64 15.88 -35.80 -20.35
CA THR A 64 15.55 -36.28 -21.70
C THR A 64 16.64 -35.88 -22.72
N LEU A 65 17.07 -34.62 -22.72
CA LEU A 65 18.13 -34.12 -23.62
C LEU A 65 19.46 -34.84 -23.38
N ARG A 66 19.83 -35.10 -22.12
CA ARG A 66 21.02 -35.88 -21.77
C ARG A 66 20.95 -37.31 -22.33
N SER A 67 19.77 -37.93 -22.26
CA SER A 67 19.55 -39.27 -22.80
C SER A 67 19.63 -39.28 -24.33
N LEU A 68 19.07 -38.28 -25.00
CA LEU A 68 19.14 -38.09 -26.44
C LEU A 68 20.59 -37.82 -26.91
N MET A 69 21.34 -37.04 -26.16
CA MET A 69 22.75 -36.74 -26.41
C MET A 69 23.58 -38.05 -26.36
N ARG A 70 23.37 -38.89 -25.32
CA ARG A 70 24.05 -40.19 -25.23
C ARG A 70 23.70 -41.11 -26.39
N ALA A 71 22.50 -40.99 -26.96
CA ALA A 71 22.08 -41.74 -28.15
C ALA A 71 22.52 -41.10 -29.47
N GLY A 72 23.33 -40.02 -29.44
CA GLY A 72 23.78 -39.31 -30.63
C GLY A 72 22.72 -38.50 -31.36
N LYS A 73 21.56 -38.27 -30.74
CA LYS A 73 20.40 -37.58 -31.32
C LYS A 73 20.22 -36.12 -30.87
N ALA A 74 21.05 -35.62 -29.95
CA ALA A 74 21.09 -34.22 -29.51
C ALA A 74 22.57 -33.80 -29.37
N ASN A 75 22.82 -32.49 -29.49
CA ASN A 75 24.12 -31.90 -29.25
C ASN A 75 24.28 -31.43 -27.81
N ASP A 76 25.50 -31.24 -27.36
CA ASP A 76 25.85 -30.79 -26.02
C ASP A 76 25.31 -29.37 -25.73
N ALA A 77 25.29 -28.49 -26.74
CA ALA A 77 24.80 -27.14 -26.63
C ALA A 77 23.33 -27.09 -26.19
N ALA A 78 22.49 -28.03 -26.66
CA ALA A 78 21.09 -28.10 -26.27
C ALA A 78 20.91 -28.48 -24.78
N VAL A 79 21.79 -29.38 -24.28
CA VAL A 79 21.79 -29.76 -22.86
C VAL A 79 22.22 -28.60 -21.99
N LEU A 80 23.31 -27.93 -22.33
CA LEU A 80 23.83 -26.76 -21.61
C LEU A 80 22.83 -25.61 -21.56
N GLN A 81 22.12 -25.36 -22.68
CA GLN A 81 21.07 -24.33 -22.71
C GLN A 81 19.91 -24.68 -21.78
N ALA A 82 19.49 -25.95 -21.76
CA ALA A 82 18.42 -26.40 -20.88
C ALA A 82 18.82 -26.31 -19.38
N GLU A 83 20.06 -26.63 -19.06
CA GLU A 83 20.63 -26.49 -17.72
C GLU A 83 20.73 -25.02 -17.29
N ALA A 84 21.13 -24.11 -18.19
CA ALA A 84 21.17 -22.68 -17.92
C ALA A 84 19.78 -22.13 -17.65
N ASN A 85 18.77 -22.55 -18.43
CA ASN A 85 17.38 -22.15 -18.20
C ASN A 85 16.85 -22.64 -16.84
N ARG A 86 17.16 -23.90 -16.48
CA ARG A 86 16.84 -24.45 -15.16
C ARG A 86 17.47 -23.65 -14.03
N ALA A 87 18.78 -23.36 -14.12
CA ALA A 87 19.50 -22.58 -13.11
C ALA A 87 18.95 -21.16 -12.97
N THR A 88 18.53 -20.53 -14.07
CA THR A 88 17.87 -19.21 -14.05
C THR A 88 16.55 -19.26 -13.29
N LEU A 89 15.75 -20.32 -13.50
CA LEU A 89 14.50 -20.51 -12.77
C LEU A 89 14.72 -20.77 -11.27
N GLU A 90 15.75 -21.55 -10.90
CA GLU A 90 16.13 -21.77 -9.50
C GLU A 90 16.50 -20.45 -8.81
N ALA A 91 17.28 -19.60 -9.45
CA ALA A 91 17.64 -18.27 -8.94
C ALA A 91 16.40 -17.37 -8.79
N SER A 92 15.47 -17.40 -9.78
CA SER A 92 14.21 -16.69 -9.73
C SER A 92 13.33 -17.16 -8.56
N LEU A 93 13.24 -18.47 -8.32
CA LEU A 93 12.48 -19.04 -7.22
C LEU A 93 13.00 -18.56 -5.85
N LEU A 94 14.31 -18.50 -5.67
CA LEU A 94 14.93 -17.97 -4.46
C LEU A 94 14.60 -16.48 -4.25
N SER A 95 14.62 -15.70 -5.33
CA SER A 95 14.24 -14.29 -5.30
C SER A 95 12.75 -14.10 -4.91
N MET A 96 11.85 -14.93 -5.47
CA MET A 96 10.43 -14.90 -5.13
C MET A 96 10.18 -15.26 -3.66
N ARG A 97 10.87 -16.28 -3.15
CA ARG A 97 10.79 -16.68 -1.74
C ARG A 97 11.30 -15.58 -0.79
N LYS A 98 12.36 -14.86 -1.20
CA LYS A 98 12.84 -13.68 -0.47
C LYS A 98 11.78 -12.59 -0.45
N SER A 99 11.22 -12.23 -1.61
CA SER A 99 10.16 -11.22 -1.73
C SER A 99 8.91 -11.60 -0.91
N LEU A 100 8.57 -12.88 -0.87
CA LEU A 100 7.49 -13.39 -0.02
C LEU A 100 7.74 -13.07 1.45
N LYS A 101 8.94 -13.36 1.97
CA LYS A 101 9.31 -13.05 3.35
C LYS A 101 9.33 -11.55 3.65
N GLU A 102 9.83 -10.75 2.74
CA GLU A 102 9.82 -9.29 2.87
C GLU A 102 8.38 -8.74 2.93
N THR A 103 7.48 -9.28 2.08
CA THR A 103 6.08 -8.89 2.06
C THR A 103 5.32 -9.39 3.31
N GLU A 104 5.61 -10.59 3.83
CA GLU A 104 5.08 -11.07 5.11
C GLU A 104 5.48 -10.15 6.26
N ASN A 105 6.76 -9.75 6.31
CA ASN A 105 7.24 -8.81 7.34
C ASN A 105 6.57 -7.43 7.20
N ALA A 106 6.38 -6.94 5.99
CA ALA A 106 5.65 -5.69 5.75
C ALA A 106 4.19 -5.77 6.23
N MET A 107 3.52 -6.91 5.99
CA MET A 107 2.16 -7.15 6.49
C MET A 107 2.12 -7.19 8.02
N CYS A 108 3.05 -7.90 8.66
CA CYS A 108 3.16 -7.94 10.12
C CYS A 108 3.39 -6.54 10.71
N LEU A 109 4.20 -5.70 10.05
CA LEU A 109 4.42 -4.32 10.47
C LEU A 109 3.13 -3.49 10.39
N LEU A 110 2.34 -3.63 9.30
CA LEU A 110 1.04 -2.96 9.17
C LEU A 110 0.05 -3.39 10.26
N LEU A 111 0.12 -4.66 10.68
CA LEU A 111 -0.73 -5.23 11.72
C LEU A 111 -0.18 -5.01 13.15
N ALA A 112 0.97 -4.35 13.29
CA ALA A 112 1.70 -4.19 14.55
C ALA A 112 1.98 -5.54 15.25
N GLN A 113 2.28 -6.59 14.48
CA GLN A 113 2.59 -7.94 14.95
C GLN A 113 4.08 -8.26 14.83
N ILE A 114 4.54 -9.23 15.62
CA ILE A 114 5.91 -9.75 15.50
C ILE A 114 6.07 -10.42 14.12
N PRO A 115 7.22 -10.24 13.43
CA PRO A 115 7.47 -10.87 12.15
C PRO A 115 7.26 -12.39 12.18
N GLY A 116 6.42 -12.89 11.25
CA GLY A 116 6.05 -14.30 11.20
C GLY A 116 5.36 -14.65 9.88
N SER A 117 4.87 -15.88 9.78
CA SER A 117 4.01 -16.27 8.66
C SER A 117 2.60 -15.71 8.85
N VAL A 118 2.04 -15.16 7.78
CA VAL A 118 0.67 -14.64 7.77
C VAL A 118 -0.25 -15.72 7.23
N GLU A 119 -1.27 -16.11 8.00
CA GLU A 119 -2.33 -17.01 7.52
C GLU A 119 -3.11 -16.35 6.39
N ARG A 120 -3.28 -17.05 5.29
CA ARG A 120 -3.93 -16.53 4.09
C ARG A 120 -4.63 -17.63 3.27
N GLY A 121 -5.62 -17.21 2.50
CA GLY A 121 -6.33 -18.08 1.56
C GLY A 121 -5.53 -18.35 0.29
N LYS A 122 -6.22 -18.92 -0.72
CA LYS A 122 -5.67 -19.13 -2.06
C LYS A 122 -6.23 -18.08 -3.03
N LEU A 123 -5.44 -17.69 -4.02
CA LEU A 123 -5.87 -16.72 -5.04
C LEU A 123 -7.10 -17.23 -5.82
N ALA A 124 -7.12 -18.51 -6.17
CA ALA A 124 -8.25 -19.15 -6.89
C ALA A 124 -9.57 -19.13 -6.12
N GLY A 125 -9.55 -18.94 -4.79
CA GLY A 125 -10.75 -18.85 -3.96
C GLY A 125 -11.30 -17.43 -3.82
N GLN A 126 -10.67 -16.44 -4.43
CA GLN A 126 -11.10 -15.04 -4.34
C GLN A 126 -12.17 -14.73 -5.37
N THR A 127 -13.28 -14.14 -4.93
CA THR A 127 -14.35 -13.64 -5.82
C THR A 127 -14.27 -12.14 -5.90
N PHE A 128 -14.16 -11.64 -7.12
CA PHE A 128 -14.20 -10.21 -7.39
C PHE A 128 -15.57 -9.81 -7.97
N PRO A 129 -16.07 -8.61 -7.70
CA PRO A 129 -17.31 -8.15 -8.32
C PRO A 129 -17.11 -8.02 -9.84
N ASP A 130 -18.04 -8.56 -10.62
CA ASP A 130 -18.00 -8.57 -12.09
C ASP A 130 -18.04 -7.15 -12.70
N SER A 131 -18.59 -6.19 -11.98
CA SER A 131 -18.62 -4.79 -12.39
C SER A 131 -18.47 -3.84 -11.22
N VAL A 132 -17.65 -2.83 -11.40
CA VAL A 132 -17.61 -1.67 -10.52
C VAL A 132 -18.42 -0.57 -11.20
N SER A 133 -19.49 -0.08 -10.55
CA SER A 133 -20.29 1.02 -11.08
C SER A 133 -19.41 2.24 -11.35
N ILE A 134 -19.30 2.63 -12.61
CA ILE A 134 -18.54 3.80 -13.04
C ILE A 134 -19.41 5.03 -12.79
N GLY A 135 -18.95 5.89 -11.93
CA GLY A 135 -19.60 7.16 -11.59
C GLY A 135 -19.67 7.36 -10.07
N ILE A 136 -18.83 8.23 -9.57
CA ILE A 136 -18.90 8.67 -8.18
C ILE A 136 -19.81 9.89 -8.15
N PRO A 137 -21.02 9.81 -7.54
CA PRO A 137 -21.84 11.00 -7.33
C PRO A 137 -21.03 12.06 -6.60
N VAL A 138 -21.11 13.31 -7.02
CA VAL A 138 -20.40 14.46 -6.41
C VAL A 138 -20.61 14.50 -4.89
N GLN A 139 -21.77 14.04 -4.43
CA GLN A 139 -22.11 13.93 -3.01
C GLN A 139 -21.16 12.98 -2.23
N LEU A 140 -20.56 11.96 -2.87
CA LEU A 140 -19.60 11.09 -2.22
C LEU A 140 -18.23 11.76 -2.03
N LEU A 141 -17.91 12.82 -2.80
CA LEU A 141 -16.69 13.60 -2.59
C LEU A 141 -16.67 14.26 -1.22
N ALA A 142 -17.83 14.69 -0.71
CA ALA A 142 -17.96 15.28 0.62
C ALA A 142 -17.60 14.30 1.76
N ASN A 143 -17.70 12.99 1.51
CA ASN A 143 -17.34 11.94 2.47
C ASN A 143 -15.89 11.50 2.38
N ARG A 144 -15.12 12.00 1.42
CA ARG A 144 -13.70 11.68 1.27
C ARG A 144 -12.88 12.41 2.33
N PRO A 145 -12.10 11.66 3.15
CA PRO A 145 -11.34 12.29 4.25
C PRO A 145 -10.25 13.24 3.75
N ASP A 146 -9.62 12.95 2.61
CA ASP A 146 -8.58 13.78 1.99
C ASP A 146 -9.13 15.13 1.51
N VAL A 147 -10.34 15.13 0.91
CA VAL A 147 -11.05 16.36 0.51
C VAL A 147 -11.41 17.18 1.75
N ARG A 148 -11.96 16.54 2.79
CA ARG A 148 -12.30 17.20 4.04
C ARG A 148 -11.09 17.78 4.76
N GLU A 149 -9.95 17.09 4.73
CA GLU A 149 -8.69 17.62 5.27
C GLU A 149 -8.25 18.89 4.53
N ALA A 150 -8.34 18.90 3.19
CA ALA A 150 -8.00 20.05 2.36
C ALA A 150 -8.93 21.24 2.63
N GLU A 151 -10.25 21.00 2.78
CA GLU A 151 -11.23 22.03 3.16
C GLU A 151 -10.92 22.64 4.53
N MET A 152 -10.60 21.82 5.53
CA MET A 152 -10.24 22.31 6.86
C MET A 152 -8.89 23.04 6.85
N SER A 153 -7.95 22.68 6.01
CA SER A 153 -6.71 23.42 5.77
C SER A 153 -6.98 24.80 5.19
N LEU A 154 -7.90 24.92 4.23
CA LEU A 154 -8.33 26.19 3.67
C LEU A 154 -9.03 27.06 4.72
N ALA A 155 -9.96 26.49 5.49
CA ALA A 155 -10.63 27.17 6.58
C ALA A 155 -9.64 27.70 7.64
N LYS A 156 -8.64 26.89 8.03
CA LYS A 156 -7.56 27.31 8.92
C LYS A 156 -6.80 28.52 8.37
N ALA A 157 -6.37 28.46 7.10
CA ALA A 157 -5.66 29.56 6.45
C ALA A 157 -6.49 30.85 6.38
N PHE A 158 -7.79 30.73 6.11
CA PHE A 158 -8.73 31.85 6.14
C PHE A 158 -8.79 32.52 7.53
N TYR A 159 -8.95 31.71 8.60
CA TYR A 159 -8.98 32.26 9.96
C TYR A 159 -7.62 32.82 10.39
N ALA A 160 -6.52 32.22 10.02
CA ALA A 160 -5.17 32.76 10.26
C ALA A 160 -5.00 34.14 9.61
N THR A 161 -5.49 34.34 8.38
CA THR A 161 -5.49 35.64 7.71
C THR A 161 -6.30 36.67 8.50
N ASN A 162 -7.45 36.27 9.07
CA ASN A 162 -8.27 37.15 9.91
C ASN A 162 -7.56 37.50 11.23
N VAL A 163 -6.83 36.57 11.84
CA VAL A 163 -5.99 36.82 13.03
C VAL A 163 -4.89 37.84 12.69
N ALA A 164 -4.22 37.67 11.54
CA ALA A 164 -3.19 38.60 11.09
C ALA A 164 -3.75 40.00 10.83
N ARG A 165 -4.91 40.12 10.17
CA ARG A 165 -5.59 41.40 9.98
C ARG A 165 -5.95 42.07 11.31
N ALA A 166 -6.44 41.29 12.28
CA ALA A 166 -6.79 41.81 13.60
C ALA A 166 -5.56 42.31 14.40
N ALA A 167 -4.34 41.86 14.06
CA ALA A 167 -3.11 42.30 14.70
C ALA A 167 -2.69 43.72 14.33
N PHE A 168 -3.24 44.28 13.23
CA PHE A 168 -3.04 45.71 12.89
C PHE A 168 -3.81 46.70 13.80
N TYR A 169 -4.80 46.17 14.59
CA TYR A 169 -5.56 46.99 15.49
C TYR A 169 -4.98 46.98 16.91
N PRO A 170 -5.12 48.08 17.68
CA PRO A 170 -4.63 48.14 19.06
C PRO A 170 -5.25 47.06 19.94
N SER A 171 -4.46 46.45 20.84
CA SER A 171 -4.98 45.57 21.87
C SER A 171 -5.42 46.36 23.09
N VAL A 172 -6.62 46.06 23.62
CA VAL A 172 -7.12 46.65 24.85
C VAL A 172 -7.15 45.56 25.93
N ASN A 173 -6.29 45.71 26.94
CA ASN A 173 -6.26 44.82 28.11
C ASN A 173 -6.83 45.57 29.32
N LEU A 174 -7.77 44.98 29.98
CA LEU A 174 -8.33 45.43 31.26
C LEU A 174 -7.75 44.57 32.38
N SER A 175 -6.97 45.18 33.29
CA SER A 175 -6.48 44.53 34.50
C SER A 175 -7.06 45.21 35.72
N GLY A 176 -7.54 44.45 36.69
CA GLY A 176 -7.99 44.90 37.98
C GLY A 176 -7.24 44.14 39.08
N SER A 177 -6.71 44.86 40.07
CA SER A 177 -6.25 44.31 41.33
C SER A 177 -7.22 44.61 42.42
N ALA A 178 -7.69 43.63 43.18
CA ALA A 178 -8.47 43.82 44.41
C ALA A 178 -7.57 43.62 45.62
#